data_5b9a44dd1708eececd8fde65c9575dc4
#
_entry.id   5b9a44dd1708eececd8fde65c9575dc4
#
_cell.length_a   1.000
_cell.length_b   1.000
_cell.length_c   1.000
_cell.angle_alpha   90.00
_cell.angle_beta   90.00
_cell.angle_gamma   90.00
#
_symmetry.space_group_name_H-M   'P 1'
#
loop_
_entity.id
_entity.type
_entity.pdbx_description
1 polymer ?
#
loop_
_entity_poly.entity_id
_entity_poly.type
_entity_poly.pdbx_seq_one_letter_code
_entity_poly.pdbx_strand_id
1 'polypeptide(L)'
;YALTGGCHTRIRKHMDIVERHLNCGNFYINRNIVGAVVGVQPFGGHGLSGTGPKAGGEFYLQRLTRTPRYYSQFGDENTLGTTKPVLESITGEHNSLAYLPCEVAILNGDLAAAEKAAEKLLAKGFSILVEPQHPLAAKAKPGIRVDTKLGHCQKGIYLTALDKAKRQWLAENSKAIFKCYD
;
A
#
# COMPACT_ATOMS: atom_id res chain seq x y z
N TYR A 1 -9.80 0.22 -9.77
CA TYR A 1 -9.70 1.65 -9.45
C TYR A 1 -10.43 1.90 -8.14
N ALA A 2 -9.81 2.63 -7.25
CA ALA A 2 -10.33 2.87 -5.90
C ALA A 2 -9.82 4.21 -5.35
N LEU A 3 -10.30 5.32 -5.92
CA LEU A 3 -9.88 6.66 -5.53
C LEU A 3 -10.67 7.15 -4.32
N THR A 4 -11.95 7.37 -4.49
CA THR A 4 -12.85 7.84 -3.45
C THR A 4 -14.06 6.93 -3.32
N GLY A 5 -14.60 6.85 -2.12
CA GLY A 5 -15.86 6.19 -1.85
C GLY A 5 -16.59 6.86 -0.70
N GLY A 6 -17.87 6.60 -0.58
CA GLY A 6 -18.65 7.19 0.48
C GLY A 6 -19.86 6.38 0.88
N CYS A 7 -20.37 6.69 2.07
CA CYS A 7 -21.55 6.07 2.64
C CYS A 7 -22.39 7.12 3.35
N HIS A 8 -23.69 7.14 3.08
CA HIS A 8 -24.66 7.95 3.81
C HIS A 8 -25.56 7.05 4.64
N THR A 9 -25.42 7.07 5.94
CA THR A 9 -26.23 6.27 6.85
C THR A 9 -26.19 6.85 8.27
N ARG A 10 -27.24 6.60 9.04
CA ARG A 10 -27.30 6.90 10.48
C ARG A 10 -26.98 5.67 11.34
N ILE A 11 -26.82 4.50 10.71
CA ILE A 11 -26.62 3.24 11.41
C ILE A 11 -25.12 2.95 11.48
N ARG A 12 -24.54 2.99 12.68
CA ARG A 12 -23.11 2.76 12.92
C ARG A 12 -22.61 1.44 12.31
N LYS A 13 -23.38 0.36 12.49
CA LYS A 13 -23.03 -0.96 11.92
C LYS A 13 -22.87 -0.93 10.40
N HIS A 14 -23.64 -0.12 9.69
CA HIS A 14 -23.50 0.04 8.24
C HIS A 14 -22.20 0.78 7.90
N MET A 15 -21.85 1.82 8.65
CA MET A 15 -20.56 2.53 8.48
C MET A 15 -19.39 1.55 8.63
N ASP A 16 -19.39 0.75 9.69
CA ASP A 16 -18.32 -0.22 10.00
C ASP A 16 -18.22 -1.33 8.93
N ILE A 17 -19.33 -1.76 8.35
CA ILE A 17 -19.36 -2.74 7.26
C ILE A 17 -18.75 -2.14 6.00
N VAL A 18 -19.20 -0.95 5.62
CA VAL A 18 -18.73 -0.30 4.39
C VAL A 18 -17.25 0.06 4.50
N GLU A 19 -16.80 0.58 5.64
CA GLU A 19 -15.39 0.89 5.90
C GLU A 19 -14.49 -0.34 5.73
N ARG A 20 -14.91 -1.50 6.22
CA ARG A 20 -14.14 -2.75 6.11
C ARG A 20 -14.08 -3.33 4.71
N HIS A 21 -15.11 -3.10 3.89
CA HIS A 21 -15.22 -3.73 2.58
C HIS A 21 -14.93 -2.78 1.42
N LEU A 22 -15.05 -1.47 1.64
CA LEU A 22 -14.78 -0.48 0.63
C LEU A 22 -13.28 -0.15 0.58
N ASN A 23 -12.58 -0.82 -0.30
CA ASN A 23 -11.16 -0.59 -0.49
C ASN A 23 -10.93 0.63 -1.40
N CYS A 24 -10.97 1.83 -0.84
CA CYS A 24 -10.68 3.08 -1.55
C CYS A 24 -9.69 3.95 -0.77
N GLY A 25 -9.04 4.86 -1.47
CA GLY A 25 -8.02 5.72 -0.88
C GLY A 25 -8.59 6.75 0.10
N ASN A 26 -9.68 7.40 -0.25
CA ASN A 26 -10.38 8.34 0.61
C ASN A 26 -11.83 7.91 0.79
N PHE A 27 -12.21 7.68 2.03
CA PHE A 27 -13.55 7.24 2.39
C PHE A 27 -14.29 8.32 3.17
N TYR A 28 -15.52 8.62 2.76
CA TYR A 28 -16.33 9.67 3.34
C TYR A 28 -17.64 9.12 3.91
N ILE A 29 -17.95 9.50 5.14
CA ILE A 29 -19.19 9.13 5.81
C ILE A 29 -20.05 10.39 6.00
N ASN A 30 -21.28 10.34 5.52
CA ASN A 30 -22.29 11.41 5.63
C ASN A 30 -21.84 12.77 5.08
N ARG A 31 -20.92 12.75 4.11
CA ARG A 31 -20.52 13.94 3.38
C ARG A 31 -20.33 13.63 1.90
N ASN A 32 -20.21 14.68 1.12
CA ASN A 32 -19.88 14.64 -0.29
C ASN A 32 -18.50 13.97 -0.52
N ILE A 33 -18.42 13.09 -1.51
CA ILE A 33 -17.18 12.39 -1.90
C ILE A 33 -16.25 13.23 -2.79
N VAL A 34 -16.62 14.45 -3.11
CA VAL A 34 -15.86 15.39 -3.94
C VAL A 34 -15.02 16.30 -3.03
N GLY A 35 -13.72 16.29 -3.27
CA GLY A 35 -12.83 17.27 -2.69
C GLY A 35 -12.32 16.96 -1.29
N ALA A 36 -11.11 16.40 -1.24
CA ALA A 36 -10.29 16.52 -0.06
C ALA A 36 -9.84 17.99 0.09
N VAL A 37 -9.79 18.48 1.31
CA VAL A 37 -9.30 19.82 1.61
C VAL A 37 -7.78 19.79 1.73
N VAL A 38 -7.10 20.60 0.94
CA VAL A 38 -5.64 20.72 0.98
C VAL A 38 -5.17 21.14 2.38
N GLY A 39 -4.16 20.43 2.89
CA GLY A 39 -3.64 20.66 4.24
C GLY A 39 -4.41 19.93 5.36
N VAL A 40 -5.63 19.47 5.10
CA VAL A 40 -6.46 18.76 6.08
C VAL A 40 -6.49 17.27 5.79
N GLN A 41 -6.74 16.89 4.54
CA GLN A 41 -6.92 15.49 4.16
C GLN A 41 -5.91 15.10 3.08
N PRO A 42 -4.95 14.21 3.36
CA PRO A 42 -4.13 13.61 2.32
C PRO A 42 -5.00 12.87 1.29
N PHE A 43 -4.72 13.11 0.01
CA PHE A 43 -5.54 12.60 -1.08
C PHE A 43 -4.78 11.64 -1.99
N GLY A 44 -5.35 10.47 -2.23
CA GLY A 44 -4.80 9.47 -3.12
C GLY A 44 -5.54 8.14 -3.03
N GLY A 45 -5.54 7.39 -4.13
CA GLY A 45 -6.24 6.12 -4.25
C GLY A 45 -5.42 4.89 -3.90
N HIS A 46 -6.05 3.73 -4.03
CA HIS A 46 -5.45 2.41 -3.93
C HIS A 46 -5.33 1.72 -5.29
N GLY A 47 -4.49 0.70 -5.37
CA GLY A 47 -4.31 -0.11 -6.56
C GLY A 47 -3.98 0.76 -7.79
N LEU A 48 -4.73 0.63 -8.86
CA LEU A 48 -4.55 1.40 -10.09
C LEU A 48 -4.91 2.89 -9.95
N SER A 49 -5.53 3.30 -8.85
CA SER A 49 -5.86 4.71 -8.55
C SER A 49 -4.83 5.38 -7.65
N GLY A 50 -3.73 4.73 -7.31
CA GLY A 50 -2.69 5.29 -6.45
C GLY A 50 -1.29 4.81 -6.82
N THR A 51 -0.33 5.72 -6.85
CA THR A 51 1.07 5.44 -7.20
C THR A 51 2.00 5.40 -5.99
N GLY A 52 1.48 5.53 -4.80
CA GLY A 52 2.26 5.55 -3.57
C GLY A 52 1.66 6.45 -2.50
N PRO A 53 2.47 7.19 -1.75
CA PRO A 53 1.99 8.07 -0.70
C PRO A 53 0.97 9.08 -1.21
N LYS A 54 -0.01 9.38 -0.38
CA LYS A 54 -1.05 10.36 -0.70
C LYS A 54 -0.47 11.75 -0.85
N ALA A 55 -0.97 12.54 -1.80
CA ALA A 55 -0.64 13.95 -1.93
C ALA A 55 -1.03 14.70 -0.64
N GLY A 56 -0.15 15.57 -0.15
CA GLY A 56 -0.31 16.26 1.12
C GLY A 56 -0.06 15.41 2.37
N GLY A 57 0.26 14.12 2.21
CA GLY A 57 0.62 13.24 3.31
C GLY A 57 2.11 13.29 3.68
N GLU A 58 2.43 12.86 4.89
CA GLU A 58 3.79 12.93 5.47
C GLU A 58 4.87 12.18 4.67
N PHE A 59 4.48 11.14 3.91
CA PHE A 59 5.42 10.36 3.10
C PHE A 59 5.56 10.86 1.65
N TYR A 60 4.84 11.90 1.27
CA TYR A 60 4.85 12.37 -0.12
C TYR A 60 6.20 12.94 -0.55
N LEU A 61 6.86 13.72 0.31
CA LEU A 61 8.17 14.31 0.02
C LEU A 61 9.26 13.25 -0.21
N GLN A 62 9.19 12.13 0.48
CA GLN A 62 10.13 11.01 0.30
C GLN A 62 10.05 10.42 -1.12
N ARG A 63 8.88 10.54 -1.75
CA ARG A 63 8.67 10.14 -3.13
C ARG A 63 9.47 10.96 -4.14
N LEU A 64 9.76 12.19 -3.79
CA LEU A 64 10.43 13.17 -4.64
C LEU A 64 11.96 13.17 -4.45
N THR A 65 12.49 12.42 -3.50
CA THR A 65 13.94 12.32 -3.27
C THR A 65 14.59 11.36 -4.27
N ARG A 66 15.85 11.63 -4.63
CA ARG A 66 16.63 10.78 -5.56
C ARG A 66 17.01 9.42 -4.98
N THR A 67 17.06 9.31 -3.67
CA THR A 67 17.37 8.06 -2.97
C THR A 67 16.17 7.60 -2.16
N PRO A 68 15.18 6.97 -2.78
CA PRO A 68 14.04 6.46 -2.06
C PRO A 68 14.50 5.34 -1.12
N ARG A 69 14.32 5.54 0.17
CA ARG A 69 14.55 4.47 1.13
C ARG A 69 13.42 3.45 1.00
N TYR A 70 13.76 2.21 0.73
CA TYR A 70 12.82 1.08 0.56
C TYR A 70 11.67 1.08 1.56
N TYR A 71 11.99 1.34 2.80
CA TYR A 71 11.05 1.18 3.92
C TYR A 71 10.28 2.44 4.24
N SER A 72 10.72 3.59 3.79
CA SER A 72 10.03 4.85 4.02
C SER A 72 8.67 4.92 3.31
N GLN A 73 8.51 4.20 2.21
CA GLN A 73 7.24 4.12 1.51
C GLN A 73 6.20 3.20 2.16
N PHE A 74 6.62 2.38 3.13
CA PHE A 74 5.73 1.49 3.89
C PHE A 74 5.42 2.04 5.29
N GLY A 75 5.79 3.29 5.55
CA GLY A 75 5.71 3.88 6.88
C GLY A 75 6.87 3.47 7.78
N ASP A 76 7.03 4.17 8.88
CA ASP A 76 7.90 3.72 9.96
C ASP A 76 7.18 2.68 10.84
N GLU A 77 7.94 2.04 11.73
CA GLU A 77 7.44 0.95 12.58
C GLU A 77 6.30 1.39 13.51
N ASN A 78 6.19 2.70 13.76
CA ASN A 78 5.20 3.26 14.67
C ASN A 78 3.90 3.66 13.97
N THR A 79 3.87 3.72 12.64
CA THR A 79 2.69 4.19 11.89
C THR A 79 1.83 3.08 11.31
N LEU A 80 2.37 1.86 11.11
CA LEU A 80 1.61 0.73 10.59
C LEU A 80 0.63 0.20 11.63
N GLY A 81 -0.62 0.07 11.22
CA GLY A 81 -1.70 -0.39 12.10
C GLY A 81 -2.21 0.67 13.06
N THR A 82 -1.63 1.86 13.09
CA THR A 82 -2.16 2.98 13.86
C THR A 82 -3.12 3.80 13.01
N THR A 83 -4.28 4.10 13.59
CA THR A 83 -5.11 5.18 13.07
C THR A 83 -4.60 6.45 13.73
N LYS A 84 -4.09 7.39 12.93
CA LYS A 84 -3.86 8.75 13.45
C LYS A 84 -5.23 9.43 13.56
N PRO A 85 -5.77 9.61 14.77
CA PRO A 85 -6.91 10.47 14.91
C PRO A 85 -6.45 11.90 14.62
N VAL A 86 -7.22 12.60 13.84
CA VAL A 86 -7.13 14.04 13.68
C VAL A 86 -5.92 14.53 12.89
N LEU A 87 -6.06 14.48 11.63
CA LEU A 87 -5.69 15.58 10.77
C LEU A 87 -6.49 16.82 11.25
N GLU A 88 -6.04 18.03 11.02
CA GLU A 88 -6.79 19.22 11.45
C GLU A 88 -8.29 19.07 11.26
N SER A 89 -9.05 19.28 12.32
CA SER A 89 -10.49 19.10 12.26
C SER A 89 -11.15 20.37 11.71
N ILE A 90 -11.84 20.21 10.61
CA ILE A 90 -12.83 21.21 10.18
C ILE A 90 -14.03 21.06 11.12
N THR A 91 -14.61 22.18 11.56
CA THR A 91 -15.78 22.18 12.43
C THR A 91 -16.88 21.23 11.90
N GLY A 92 -17.27 20.26 12.69
CA GLY A 92 -18.29 19.27 12.36
C GLY A 92 -17.77 18.04 11.60
N GLU A 93 -16.47 17.93 11.33
CA GLU A 93 -15.84 16.76 10.73
C GLU A 93 -14.89 16.05 11.69
N HIS A 94 -14.80 14.74 11.57
CA HIS A 94 -13.77 13.92 12.17
C HIS A 94 -12.94 13.28 11.06
N ASN A 95 -11.68 13.65 10.95
CA ASN A 95 -10.77 13.16 9.93
C ASN A 95 -9.71 12.23 10.55
N SER A 96 -9.51 11.06 9.97
CA SER A 96 -8.49 10.11 10.41
C SER A 96 -7.70 9.55 9.24
N LEU A 97 -6.47 9.15 9.49
CA LEU A 97 -5.59 8.50 8.52
C LEU A 97 -5.10 7.18 9.10
N ALA A 98 -5.35 6.09 8.40
CA ALA A 98 -4.87 4.77 8.78
C ALA A 98 -3.86 4.24 7.77
N TYR A 99 -2.80 3.62 8.27
CA TYR A 99 -1.82 2.89 7.47
C TYR A 99 -2.04 1.40 7.67
N LEU A 100 -2.53 0.73 6.62
CA LEU A 100 -2.83 -0.69 6.67
C LEU A 100 -1.73 -1.49 5.95
N PRO A 101 -1.28 -2.63 6.52
CA PRO A 101 -0.38 -3.52 5.82
C PRO A 101 -1.07 -4.13 4.60
N CYS A 102 -0.31 -4.39 3.55
CA CYS A 102 -0.80 -5.01 2.32
C CYS A 102 0.06 -6.20 1.94
N GLU A 103 -0.33 -6.96 0.93
CA GLU A 103 0.53 -7.99 0.34
C GLU A 103 1.59 -7.33 -0.55
N VAL A 104 2.84 -7.73 -0.36
CA VAL A 104 4.02 -7.21 -1.07
C VAL A 104 4.70 -8.34 -1.81
N ALA A 105 4.84 -8.23 -3.14
CA ALA A 105 5.61 -9.20 -3.90
C ALA A 105 7.11 -8.88 -3.85
N ILE A 106 7.95 -9.86 -3.51
CA ILE A 106 9.39 -9.81 -3.71
C ILE A 106 9.71 -10.55 -5.00
N LEU A 107 10.16 -9.82 -6.00
CA LEU A 107 10.18 -10.30 -7.38
C LEU A 107 11.57 -10.65 -7.88
N ASN A 108 12.61 -10.10 -7.31
CA ASN A 108 13.98 -10.36 -7.73
C ASN A 108 14.98 -9.99 -6.64
N GLY A 109 16.16 -10.62 -6.65
CA GLY A 109 17.23 -10.35 -5.70
C GLY A 109 17.98 -11.60 -5.31
N ASP A 110 19.12 -11.43 -4.64
CA ASP A 110 19.78 -12.52 -3.98
C ASP A 110 19.00 -12.96 -2.72
N LEU A 111 19.27 -14.19 -2.27
CA LEU A 111 18.53 -14.76 -1.15
C LEU A 111 18.71 -13.95 0.14
N ALA A 112 19.91 -13.43 0.42
CA ALA A 112 20.18 -12.68 1.65
C ALA A 112 19.45 -11.34 1.68
N ALA A 113 19.44 -10.62 0.57
CA ALA A 113 18.67 -9.38 0.43
C ALA A 113 17.17 -9.63 0.55
N ALA A 114 16.68 -10.70 -0.07
CA ALA A 114 15.26 -11.07 -0.03
C ALA A 114 14.82 -11.50 1.39
N GLU A 115 15.63 -12.25 2.11
CA GLU A 115 15.38 -12.62 3.52
C GLU A 115 15.29 -11.40 4.42
N LYS A 116 16.27 -10.49 4.32
CA LYS A 116 16.29 -9.25 5.09
C LYS A 116 15.08 -8.36 4.81
N ALA A 117 14.66 -8.28 3.54
CA ALA A 117 13.45 -7.56 3.15
C ALA A 117 12.19 -8.23 3.72
N ALA A 118 12.11 -9.56 3.59
CA ALA A 118 10.99 -10.34 4.08
C ALA A 118 10.82 -10.21 5.61
N GLU A 119 11.89 -10.34 6.37
CA GLU A 119 11.85 -10.21 7.83
C GLU A 119 11.34 -8.84 8.27
N LYS A 120 11.82 -7.77 7.66
CA LYS A 120 11.36 -6.41 7.98
C LYS A 120 9.90 -6.17 7.62
N LEU A 121 9.44 -6.72 6.49
CA LEU A 121 8.05 -6.57 6.07
C LEU A 121 7.10 -7.39 6.95
N LEU A 122 7.46 -8.64 7.26
CA LEU A 122 6.69 -9.50 8.15
C LEU A 122 6.58 -8.90 9.56
N ALA A 123 7.67 -8.34 10.10
CA ALA A 123 7.67 -7.66 11.39
C ALA A 123 6.70 -6.46 11.43
N LYS A 124 6.45 -5.84 10.29
CA LYS A 124 5.47 -4.75 10.12
C LYS A 124 4.05 -5.23 9.79
N GLY A 125 3.79 -6.52 9.81
CA GLY A 125 2.48 -7.10 9.53
C GLY A 125 2.10 -7.22 8.06
N PHE A 126 3.04 -6.99 7.13
CA PHE A 126 2.78 -7.25 5.71
C PHE A 126 2.77 -8.75 5.43
N SER A 127 1.97 -9.19 4.47
CA SER A 127 2.13 -10.49 3.84
C SER A 127 3.03 -10.40 2.62
N ILE A 128 3.73 -11.48 2.32
CA ILE A 128 4.71 -11.53 1.23
C ILE A 128 4.26 -12.54 0.18
N LEU A 129 4.40 -12.15 -1.06
CA LEU A 129 4.22 -13.01 -2.22
C LEU A 129 5.55 -13.22 -2.93
N VAL A 130 5.85 -14.45 -3.27
CA VAL A 130 7.00 -14.82 -4.10
C VAL A 130 6.59 -15.77 -5.22
N GLU A 131 7.28 -15.69 -6.34
CA GLU A 131 7.11 -16.67 -7.43
C GLU A 131 7.73 -18.01 -7.03
N PRO A 132 7.24 -19.15 -7.56
CA PRO A 132 7.72 -20.49 -7.19
C PRO A 132 9.23 -20.71 -7.39
N GLN A 133 9.82 -20.05 -8.39
CA GLN A 133 11.26 -20.12 -8.67
C GLN A 133 12.10 -19.20 -7.79
N HIS A 134 11.48 -18.34 -6.98
CA HIS A 134 12.20 -17.44 -6.10
C HIS A 134 12.85 -18.21 -4.95
N PRO A 135 14.11 -17.91 -4.58
CA PRO A 135 14.82 -18.67 -3.53
C PRO A 135 14.07 -18.71 -2.17
N LEU A 136 13.30 -17.68 -1.84
CA LEU A 136 12.47 -17.66 -0.63
C LEU A 136 11.31 -18.65 -0.67
N ALA A 137 10.90 -19.14 -1.83
CA ALA A 137 9.81 -20.10 -1.93
C ALA A 137 10.13 -21.44 -1.24
N ALA A 138 11.41 -21.82 -1.21
CA ALA A 138 11.89 -23.01 -0.50
C ALA A 138 11.91 -22.85 1.04
N LYS A 139 11.82 -21.61 1.54
CA LYS A 139 11.84 -21.28 2.97
C LYS A 139 10.46 -20.89 3.45
N ALA A 140 9.55 -21.86 3.50
CA ALA A 140 8.19 -21.63 3.97
C ALA A 140 8.19 -21.04 5.40
N LYS A 141 7.77 -19.77 5.52
CA LYS A 141 7.53 -19.10 6.80
C LYS A 141 6.08 -18.59 6.82
N PRO A 142 5.43 -18.52 8.00
CA PRO A 142 4.14 -17.85 8.11
C PRO A 142 4.18 -16.44 7.51
N GLY A 143 3.17 -16.09 6.72
CA GLY A 143 3.10 -14.79 6.05
C GLY A 143 3.78 -14.72 4.68
N ILE A 144 4.45 -15.79 4.22
CA ILE A 144 4.98 -15.89 2.86
C ILE A 144 4.09 -16.83 2.05
N ARG A 145 3.51 -16.31 0.98
CA ARG A 145 2.70 -17.07 0.01
C ARG A 145 3.49 -17.26 -1.29
N VAL A 146 3.42 -18.45 -1.83
CA VAL A 146 4.03 -18.79 -3.12
C VAL A 146 2.93 -18.88 -4.17
N ASP A 147 3.01 -18.10 -5.23
CA ASP A 147 2.01 -18.11 -6.30
C ASP A 147 2.65 -17.67 -7.62
N THR A 148 2.15 -18.21 -8.72
CA THR A 148 2.51 -17.78 -10.07
C THR A 148 1.76 -16.53 -10.51
N LYS A 149 0.64 -16.22 -9.85
CA LYS A 149 -0.24 -15.09 -10.19
C LYS A 149 0.00 -13.92 -9.24
N LEU A 150 0.66 -12.90 -9.74
CA LEU A 150 0.86 -11.63 -9.02
C LEU A 150 -0.40 -10.74 -8.99
N GLY A 151 -1.50 -11.17 -9.59
CA GLY A 151 -2.69 -10.35 -9.84
C GLY A 151 -3.42 -9.82 -8.61
N HIS A 152 -3.15 -10.34 -7.43
CA HIS A 152 -3.72 -9.84 -6.17
C HIS A 152 -2.74 -9.02 -5.33
N CYS A 153 -1.48 -8.96 -5.72
CA CYS A 153 -0.50 -8.17 -5.02
C CYS A 153 -0.72 -6.67 -5.23
N GLN A 154 -0.74 -5.92 -4.15
CA GLN A 154 -0.95 -4.47 -4.20
C GLN A 154 0.34 -3.69 -4.47
N LYS A 155 1.48 -4.25 -4.13
CA LYS A 155 2.80 -3.64 -4.35
C LYS A 155 3.84 -4.70 -4.67
N GLY A 156 4.83 -4.32 -5.47
CA GLY A 156 6.00 -5.15 -5.76
C GLY A 156 7.29 -4.44 -5.36
N ILE A 157 8.23 -5.19 -4.84
CA ILE A 157 9.59 -4.73 -4.54
C ILE A 157 10.57 -5.47 -5.44
N TYR A 158 11.40 -4.72 -6.10
CA TYR A 158 12.56 -5.22 -6.82
C TYR A 158 13.81 -4.97 -5.98
N LEU A 159 14.57 -5.98 -5.75
CA LEU A 159 15.84 -5.88 -5.03
C LEU A 159 17.04 -5.73 -5.97
N THR A 160 16.79 -5.93 -7.27
CA THR A 160 17.77 -5.72 -8.35
C THR A 160 17.08 -5.09 -9.55
N ALA A 161 17.84 -4.44 -10.42
CA ALA A 161 17.29 -3.89 -11.66
C ALA A 161 16.60 -4.97 -12.50
N LEU A 162 15.40 -4.68 -12.97
CA LEU A 162 14.67 -5.58 -13.86
C LEU A 162 15.01 -5.28 -15.32
N ASP A 163 15.15 -6.34 -16.11
CA ASP A 163 15.22 -6.21 -17.54
C ASP A 163 13.89 -5.68 -18.15
N LYS A 164 13.97 -5.18 -19.37
CA LYS A 164 12.83 -4.58 -20.08
C LYS A 164 11.69 -5.58 -20.28
N ALA A 165 12.00 -6.84 -20.58
CA ALA A 165 10.99 -7.87 -20.83
C ALA A 165 10.17 -8.18 -19.59
N LYS A 166 10.82 -8.33 -18.42
CA LYS A 166 10.13 -8.57 -17.15
C LYS A 166 9.30 -7.35 -16.74
N ARG A 167 9.79 -6.13 -16.96
CA ARG A 167 9.01 -4.89 -16.69
C ARG A 167 7.73 -4.85 -17.54
N GLN A 168 7.83 -5.16 -18.81
CA GLN A 168 6.68 -5.20 -19.71
C GLN A 168 5.70 -6.30 -19.30
N TRP A 169 6.18 -7.50 -19.04
CA TRP A 169 5.34 -8.61 -18.58
C TRP A 169 4.55 -8.25 -17.31
N LEU A 170 5.20 -7.59 -16.35
CA LEU A 170 4.54 -7.15 -15.12
C LEU A 170 3.47 -6.10 -15.39
N ALA A 171 3.73 -5.14 -16.27
CA ALA A 171 2.74 -4.13 -16.64
C ALA A 171 1.49 -4.74 -17.29
N GLU A 172 1.65 -5.82 -18.04
CA GLU A 172 0.56 -6.53 -18.73
C GLU A 172 -0.19 -7.52 -17.83
N ASN A 173 0.51 -8.16 -16.89
CA ASN A 173 -0.01 -9.29 -16.11
C ASN A 173 -0.28 -8.98 -14.64
N SER A 174 -0.09 -7.75 -14.21
CA SER A 174 -0.28 -7.35 -12.83
C SER A 174 -1.19 -6.13 -12.74
N LYS A 175 -2.06 -6.13 -11.73
CA LYS A 175 -2.84 -4.96 -11.32
C LYS A 175 -2.10 -4.08 -10.30
N ALA A 176 -0.92 -4.49 -9.89
CA ALA A 176 -0.12 -3.78 -8.92
C ALA A 176 0.73 -2.70 -9.59
N ILE A 177 0.93 -1.62 -8.88
CA ILE A 177 1.91 -0.60 -9.29
C ILE A 177 3.27 -1.04 -8.77
N PHE A 178 4.14 -1.39 -9.69
CA PHE A 178 5.50 -1.79 -9.36
C PHE A 178 6.41 -0.57 -9.39
N LYS A 179 7.21 -0.43 -8.35
CA LYS A 179 8.33 0.49 -8.35
C LYS A 179 9.61 -0.29 -8.65
N CYS A 180 10.27 0.10 -9.73
CA CYS A 180 11.64 -0.31 -9.98
C CYS A 180 12.56 0.61 -9.15
N TYR A 181 13.45 0.03 -8.39
CA TYR A 181 14.57 0.70 -7.76
C TYR A 181 15.82 0.23 -8.51
N ASP A 182 16.49 1.18 -9.11
CA ASP A 182 17.81 0.96 -9.70
C ASP A 182 18.87 0.96 -8.60
#